data_a95e80e1512b73f111acd9fff75d993a
#
_entry.id   a95e80e1512b73f111acd9fff75d993a
#
_cell.length_a   1.000
_cell.length_b   1.000
_cell.length_c   1.000
_cell.angle_alpha   90.00
_cell.angle_beta   90.00
_cell.angle_gamma   90.00
#
_symmetry.space_group_name_H-M   'P 1'
#
loop_
_entity.id
_entity.type
_entity.pdbx_description
1 polymer ?
#
loop_
_entity_poly.entity_id
_entity_poly.type
_entity_poly.pdbx_seq_one_letter_code
_entity_poly.pdbx_strand_id
1 'polypeptide(L)'
;YDFFDKYKLKADFLEYYRKQLRKHDQKWEFVYLHFSNFVHGKCTFEEIDIDLCNKFREYLLSAKKLRRNGRITRNSASGYWSTFRGFLKILYRNGMIKTNVNDFLEKIETEDVMKEALSVEELYKLTETPCKKPILKTASLFSCMTSLRISDILSLCWEDIVDYSAGGKCVHIITQKNKAEDIIPISEEALGLIGYNSEKKGLVFKGLRMDSFCRNYQEHNISLVS
;
A
#
# COMPACT_ATOMS: atom_id res chain seq x y z
N TYR A 1 2.67 9.15 43.40
CA TYR A 1 2.79 8.32 42.17
C TYR A 1 1.43 7.84 41.65
N ASP A 2 0.49 7.53 42.51
CA ASP A 2 -0.82 6.91 42.13
C ASP A 2 -1.81 7.91 41.49
N PHE A 3 -1.74 9.20 41.79
CA PHE A 3 -2.66 10.21 41.26
C PHE A 3 -2.42 10.56 39.80
N PHE A 4 -1.16 10.64 39.35
CA PHE A 4 -0.79 10.90 37.95
C PHE A 4 -1.14 9.72 37.05
N ASP A 5 -0.97 8.49 37.53
CA ASP A 5 -1.33 7.27 36.81
C ASP A 5 -2.85 7.17 36.61
N LYS A 6 -3.64 7.53 37.63
CA LYS A 6 -5.11 7.50 37.59
C LYS A 6 -5.69 8.53 36.61
N TYR A 7 -5.03 9.69 36.46
CA TYR A 7 -5.42 10.73 35.51
C TYR A 7 -5.13 10.31 34.06
N LYS A 8 -3.99 9.68 33.82
CA LYS A 8 -3.62 9.14 32.50
C LYS A 8 -4.56 8.04 32.03
N LEU A 9 -4.99 7.14 32.90
CA LEU A 9 -5.88 6.03 32.56
C LEU A 9 -7.29 6.50 32.13
N LYS A 10 -7.76 7.62 32.70
CA LYS A 10 -9.04 8.24 32.33
C LYS A 10 -8.97 9.16 31.11
N ALA A 11 -7.79 9.39 30.56
CA ALA A 11 -7.63 10.20 29.36
C ALA A 11 -8.25 9.52 28.14
N ASP A 12 -8.71 10.32 27.18
CA ASP A 12 -9.33 9.85 25.96
C ASP A 12 -8.27 9.21 25.02
N PHE A 13 -8.42 7.90 24.83
CA PHE A 13 -7.57 7.10 23.94
C PHE A 13 -7.72 7.51 22.48
N LEU A 14 -8.95 7.80 22.02
CA LEU A 14 -9.19 8.19 20.62
C LEU A 14 -8.58 9.55 20.30
N GLU A 15 -8.66 10.51 21.22
CA GLU A 15 -8.01 11.81 21.04
C GLU A 15 -6.49 11.65 20.94
N TYR A 16 -5.89 10.83 21.81
CA TYR A 16 -4.47 10.53 21.75
C TYR A 16 -4.10 9.85 20.43
N TYR A 17 -4.86 8.83 20.00
CA TYR A 17 -4.62 8.13 18.75
C TYR A 17 -4.67 9.10 17.56
N ARG A 18 -5.70 9.96 17.49
CA ARG A 18 -5.87 10.96 16.44
C ARG A 18 -4.67 11.90 16.33
N LYS A 19 -4.06 12.29 17.44
CA LYS A 19 -2.84 13.12 17.48
C LYS A 19 -1.64 12.40 16.84
N GLN A 20 -1.58 11.06 16.92
CA GLN A 20 -0.50 10.28 16.31
C GLN A 20 -0.64 10.13 14.80
N LEU A 21 -1.85 10.22 14.23
CA LEU A 21 -2.09 10.00 12.79
C LEU A 21 -1.24 10.90 11.89
N ARG A 22 -0.89 12.10 12.33
CA ARG A 22 -0.05 13.04 11.57
C ARG A 22 1.36 12.53 11.27
N LYS A 23 1.81 11.50 11.99
CA LYS A 23 3.16 10.92 11.90
C LYS A 23 3.20 9.61 11.12
N HIS A 24 2.04 9.13 10.66
CA HIS A 24 1.88 7.81 10.10
C HIS A 24 1.14 7.84 8.76
N ASP A 25 1.12 6.69 8.09
CA ASP A 25 0.48 6.49 6.80
C ASP A 25 -1.06 6.38 6.88
N GLN A 26 -1.71 6.33 5.73
CA GLN A 26 -3.16 6.20 5.60
C GLN A 26 -3.74 4.93 6.28
N LYS A 27 -2.93 3.88 6.44
CA LYS A 27 -3.38 2.66 7.12
C LYS A 27 -3.73 2.93 8.59
N TRP A 28 -2.96 3.80 9.26
CA TRP A 28 -3.25 4.21 10.64
C TRP A 28 -4.57 4.96 10.75
N GLU A 29 -4.90 5.79 9.77
CA GLU A 29 -6.21 6.47 9.70
C GLU A 29 -7.35 5.46 9.59
N PHE A 30 -7.23 4.45 8.71
CA PHE A 30 -8.24 3.40 8.59
C PHE A 30 -8.41 2.61 9.87
N VAL A 31 -7.33 2.25 10.56
CA VAL A 31 -7.40 1.56 11.85
C VAL A 31 -8.10 2.43 12.90
N TYR A 32 -7.75 3.71 12.99
CA TYR A 32 -8.40 4.67 13.87
C TYR A 32 -9.91 4.75 13.61
N LEU A 33 -10.33 4.89 12.36
CA LEU A 33 -11.74 4.98 11.99
C LEU A 33 -12.51 3.70 12.32
N HIS A 34 -11.92 2.53 12.06
CA HIS A 34 -12.53 1.24 12.44
C HIS A 34 -12.63 1.10 13.95
N PHE A 35 -11.61 1.46 14.70
CA PHE A 35 -11.63 1.40 16.16
C PHE A 35 -12.63 2.39 16.74
N SER A 36 -12.66 3.63 16.26
CA SER A 36 -13.62 4.66 16.67
C SER A 36 -15.08 4.21 16.42
N ASN A 37 -15.37 3.60 15.26
CA ASN A 37 -16.68 3.04 14.97
C ASN A 37 -17.04 1.88 15.92
N PHE A 38 -16.08 1.02 16.22
CA PHE A 38 -16.26 -0.12 17.13
C PHE A 38 -16.59 0.32 18.56
N VAL A 39 -15.89 1.33 19.08
CA VAL A 39 -16.13 1.86 20.44
C VAL A 39 -17.15 3.01 20.48
N HIS A 40 -17.88 3.24 19.38
CA HIS A 40 -18.90 4.30 19.28
C HIS A 40 -18.39 5.71 19.62
N GLY A 41 -17.14 5.99 19.26
CA GLY A 41 -16.52 7.31 19.42
C GLY A 41 -16.05 7.66 20.83
N LYS A 42 -16.04 6.72 21.76
CA LYS A 42 -15.59 6.94 23.16
C LYS A 42 -14.77 5.75 23.64
N CYS A 43 -13.57 6.02 24.12
CA CYS A 43 -12.72 5.01 24.77
C CYS A 43 -11.63 5.70 25.58
N THR A 44 -11.43 5.26 26.81
CA THR A 44 -10.35 5.69 27.69
C THR A 44 -9.19 4.69 27.66
N PHE A 45 -8.01 5.06 28.17
CA PHE A 45 -6.90 4.12 28.30
C PHE A 45 -7.18 2.99 29.29
N GLU A 46 -8.04 3.21 30.28
CA GLU A 46 -8.44 2.21 31.27
C GLU A 46 -9.24 1.07 30.64
N GLU A 47 -10.00 1.37 29.59
CA GLU A 47 -10.82 0.40 28.85
C GLU A 47 -9.99 -0.47 27.88
N ILE A 48 -8.73 -0.11 27.63
CA ILE A 48 -7.85 -0.89 26.76
C ILE A 48 -7.33 -2.11 27.49
N ASP A 49 -8.09 -3.16 27.46
CA ASP A 49 -7.75 -4.47 28.00
C ASP A 49 -7.72 -5.58 26.93
N ILE A 50 -7.44 -6.80 27.35
CA ILE A 50 -7.37 -7.97 26.46
C ILE A 50 -8.74 -8.27 25.83
N ASP A 51 -9.81 -8.14 26.61
CA ASP A 51 -11.18 -8.46 26.16
C ASP A 51 -11.65 -7.47 25.08
N LEU A 52 -11.51 -6.16 25.31
CA LEU A 52 -11.81 -5.13 24.31
C LEU A 52 -10.99 -5.33 23.04
N CYS A 53 -9.70 -5.63 23.16
CA CYS A 53 -8.82 -5.86 22.01
C CYS A 53 -9.27 -7.09 21.21
N ASN A 54 -9.62 -8.20 21.86
CA ASN A 54 -10.15 -9.39 21.19
C ASN A 54 -11.48 -9.12 20.49
N LYS A 55 -12.41 -8.39 21.13
CA LYS A 55 -13.66 -7.95 20.50
C LYS A 55 -13.40 -7.07 19.27
N PHE A 56 -12.43 -6.19 19.31
CA PHE A 56 -12.03 -5.40 18.14
C PHE A 56 -11.43 -6.27 17.02
N ARG A 57 -10.65 -7.30 17.37
CA ARG A 57 -10.15 -8.28 16.40
C ARG A 57 -11.30 -8.98 15.67
N GLU A 58 -12.32 -9.45 16.40
CA GLU A 58 -13.52 -10.09 15.81
C GLU A 58 -14.34 -9.10 14.97
N TYR A 59 -14.47 -7.85 15.43
CA TYR A 59 -15.11 -6.79 14.65
C TYR A 59 -14.40 -6.61 13.30
N LEU A 60 -13.05 -6.58 13.24
CA LEU A 60 -12.29 -6.42 12.00
C LEU A 60 -12.55 -7.55 11.02
N LEU A 61 -12.78 -8.79 11.48
CA LEU A 61 -13.06 -9.94 10.60
C LEU A 61 -14.41 -9.81 9.86
N SER A 62 -15.34 -9.02 10.39
CA SER A 62 -16.67 -8.79 9.81
C SER A 62 -16.90 -7.36 9.31
N ALA A 63 -15.93 -6.46 9.49
CA ALA A 63 -16.08 -5.04 9.23
C ALA A 63 -16.36 -4.70 7.75
N LYS A 64 -17.16 -3.67 7.53
CA LYS A 64 -17.41 -3.11 6.21
C LYS A 64 -16.29 -2.17 5.80
N LYS A 65 -16.04 -2.03 4.50
CA LYS A 65 -15.13 -1.02 3.96
C LYS A 65 -15.64 0.39 4.28
N LEU A 66 -14.75 1.30 4.69
CA LEU A 66 -15.13 2.66 5.07
C LEU A 66 -15.53 3.56 3.88
N ARG A 67 -14.96 3.32 2.71
CA ARG A 67 -15.13 4.18 1.52
C ARG A 67 -15.83 3.51 0.34
N ARG A 68 -16.14 2.22 0.41
CA ARG A 68 -16.72 1.41 -0.67
C ARG A 68 -17.71 0.40 -0.09
N ASN A 69 -18.60 -0.10 -0.92
CA ASN A 69 -19.47 -1.21 -0.53
C ASN A 69 -18.67 -2.51 -0.30
N GLY A 70 -19.22 -3.38 0.55
CA GLY A 70 -18.65 -4.69 0.85
C GLY A 70 -17.84 -4.74 2.14
N ARG A 71 -17.39 -5.95 2.50
CA ARG A 71 -16.56 -6.21 3.68
C ARG A 71 -15.08 -6.02 3.35
N ILE A 72 -14.26 -5.73 4.35
CA ILE A 72 -12.81 -5.77 4.19
C ILE A 72 -12.37 -7.22 4.01
N THR A 73 -11.27 -7.43 3.26
CA THR A 73 -10.68 -8.78 3.10
C THR A 73 -9.99 -9.20 4.38
N ARG A 74 -9.83 -10.51 4.59
CA ARG A 74 -9.09 -11.05 5.74
C ARG A 74 -7.67 -10.51 5.82
N ASN A 75 -6.98 -10.37 4.67
CA ASN A 75 -5.64 -9.79 4.61
C ASN A 75 -5.62 -8.29 4.98
N SER A 76 -6.68 -7.52 4.66
CA SER A 76 -6.82 -6.15 5.14
C SER A 76 -7.05 -6.10 6.65
N ALA A 77 -7.92 -6.98 7.17
CA ALA A 77 -8.17 -7.11 8.62
C ALA A 77 -6.88 -7.48 9.38
N SER A 78 -6.10 -8.43 8.87
CA SER A 78 -4.78 -8.81 9.41
C SER A 78 -3.83 -7.62 9.43
N GLY A 79 -3.76 -6.85 8.34
CA GLY A 79 -2.94 -5.65 8.24
C GLY A 79 -3.36 -4.55 9.22
N TYR A 80 -4.66 -4.29 9.38
CA TYR A 80 -5.19 -3.33 10.36
C TYR A 80 -4.94 -3.77 11.78
N TRP A 81 -5.19 -5.05 12.08
CA TRP A 81 -4.90 -5.63 13.38
C TRP A 81 -3.42 -5.55 13.76
N SER A 82 -2.53 -5.86 12.85
CA SER A 82 -1.08 -5.73 13.05
C SER A 82 -0.67 -4.28 13.36
N THR A 83 -1.26 -3.30 12.65
CA THR A 83 -1.03 -1.88 12.90
C THR A 83 -1.53 -1.47 14.30
N PHE A 84 -2.72 -1.90 14.69
CA PHE A 84 -3.27 -1.63 16.03
C PHE A 84 -2.41 -2.23 17.14
N ARG A 85 -2.00 -3.49 16.99
CA ARG A 85 -1.06 -4.15 17.92
C ARG A 85 0.27 -3.42 18.02
N GLY A 86 0.79 -2.92 16.90
CA GLY A 86 1.98 -2.07 16.88
C GLY A 86 1.80 -0.79 17.69
N PHE A 87 0.62 -0.17 17.60
CA PHE A 87 0.29 1.01 18.39
C PHE A 87 0.20 0.68 19.89
N LEU A 88 -0.46 -0.39 20.29
CA LEU A 88 -0.50 -0.85 21.68
C LEU A 88 0.90 -1.06 22.27
N LYS A 89 1.83 -1.58 21.45
CA LYS A 89 3.23 -1.76 21.85
C LYS A 89 3.93 -0.43 22.11
N ILE A 90 3.65 0.58 21.30
CA ILE A 90 4.17 1.95 21.52
C ILE A 90 3.59 2.53 22.81
N LEU A 91 2.29 2.36 23.06
CA LEU A 91 1.64 2.85 24.28
C LEU A 91 2.23 2.23 25.53
N TYR A 92 2.47 0.92 25.53
CA TYR A 92 3.11 0.23 26.64
C TYR A 92 4.52 0.76 26.89
N ARG A 93 5.35 0.90 25.85
CA ARG A 93 6.72 1.44 25.94
C ARG A 93 6.74 2.86 26.48
N ASN A 94 5.73 3.65 26.17
CA ASN A 94 5.59 5.04 26.63
C ASN A 94 4.91 5.14 28.02
N GLY A 95 4.61 4.03 28.70
CA GLY A 95 3.97 4.00 30.00
C GLY A 95 2.54 4.54 30.01
N MET A 96 1.85 4.52 28.85
CA MET A 96 0.44 4.95 28.73
C MET A 96 -0.53 3.84 29.12
N ILE A 97 -0.15 2.59 28.97
CA ILE A 97 -0.86 1.40 29.47
C ILE A 97 0.09 0.60 30.37
N LYS A 98 -0.46 0.02 31.45
CA LYS A 98 0.35 -0.66 32.48
C LYS A 98 0.76 -2.08 32.06
N THR A 99 -0.10 -2.76 31.31
CA THR A 99 0.11 -4.14 30.92
C THR A 99 0.42 -4.20 29.41
N ASN A 100 1.39 -5.03 29.05
CA ASN A 100 1.62 -5.34 27.63
C ASN A 100 0.53 -6.31 27.12
N VAL A 101 -0.67 -5.77 26.87
CA VAL A 101 -1.81 -6.57 26.36
C VAL A 101 -1.44 -7.35 25.09
N ASN A 102 -0.47 -6.87 24.34
CA ASN A 102 -0.04 -7.43 23.06
C ASN A 102 0.53 -8.87 23.16
N ASP A 103 1.06 -9.24 24.34
CA ASP A 103 1.60 -10.58 24.59
C ASP A 103 0.51 -11.67 24.66
N PHE A 104 -0.73 -11.25 24.90
CA PHE A 104 -1.90 -12.11 25.02
C PHE A 104 -2.83 -12.09 23.80
N LEU A 105 -2.46 -11.30 22.77
CA LEU A 105 -3.31 -11.12 21.57
C LEU A 105 -2.80 -11.99 20.41
N GLU A 106 -3.68 -12.83 19.89
CA GLU A 106 -3.40 -13.63 18.71
C GLU A 106 -3.35 -12.79 17.42
N LYS A 107 -2.65 -13.28 16.44
CA LYS A 107 -2.63 -12.71 15.08
C LYS A 107 -3.95 -13.05 14.37
N ILE A 108 -4.30 -12.26 13.37
CA ILE A 108 -5.24 -12.66 12.32
C ILE A 108 -4.40 -13.30 11.22
N GLU A 109 -4.60 -14.59 10.99
CA GLU A 109 -3.92 -15.31 9.90
C GLU A 109 -4.37 -14.76 8.55
N THR A 110 -3.42 -14.62 7.65
CA THR A 110 -3.65 -14.19 6.27
C THR A 110 -4.12 -15.36 5.42
N GLU A 111 -4.90 -15.06 4.39
CA GLU A 111 -5.24 -16.01 3.34
C GLU A 111 -4.29 -15.83 2.16
N ASP A 112 -3.84 -16.94 1.61
CA ASP A 112 -3.13 -16.93 0.34
C ASP A 112 -4.13 -16.62 -0.77
N VAL A 113 -3.94 -15.48 -1.42
CA VAL A 113 -4.74 -15.07 -2.56
C VAL A 113 -3.92 -15.30 -3.80
N MET A 114 -4.42 -16.17 -4.68
CA MET A 114 -3.85 -16.35 -6.01
C MET A 114 -3.94 -15.01 -6.75
N LYS A 115 -2.79 -14.46 -7.11
CA LYS A 115 -2.74 -13.22 -7.89
C LYS A 115 -2.96 -13.59 -9.34
N GLU A 116 -3.97 -12.98 -9.95
CA GLU A 116 -4.13 -13.05 -11.39
C GLU A 116 -2.96 -12.34 -12.07
N ALA A 117 -2.36 -13.00 -13.04
CA ALA A 117 -1.31 -12.46 -13.89
C ALA A 117 -1.76 -12.58 -15.34
N LEU A 118 -1.42 -11.61 -16.16
CA LEU A 118 -1.69 -11.66 -17.59
C LEU A 118 -0.88 -12.79 -18.22
N SER A 119 -1.52 -13.61 -19.04
CA SER A 119 -0.82 -14.57 -19.88
C SER A 119 -0.07 -13.86 -21.01
N VAL A 120 0.83 -14.60 -21.68
CA VAL A 120 1.56 -14.06 -22.84
C VAL A 120 0.60 -13.67 -23.96
N GLU A 121 -0.45 -14.48 -24.20
CA GLU A 121 -1.48 -14.22 -25.18
C GLU A 121 -2.29 -12.96 -24.86
N GLU A 122 -2.60 -12.72 -23.59
CA GLU A 122 -3.28 -11.51 -23.14
C GLU A 122 -2.38 -10.26 -23.29
N LEU A 123 -1.08 -10.41 -23.06
CA LEU A 123 -0.12 -9.33 -23.33
C LEU A 123 -0.08 -8.99 -24.82
N TYR A 124 -0.07 -9.99 -25.71
CA TYR A 124 -0.15 -9.75 -27.15
C TYR A 124 -1.45 -9.04 -27.53
N LYS A 125 -2.60 -9.48 -27.04
CA LYS A 125 -3.88 -8.79 -27.26
C LYS A 125 -3.83 -7.34 -26.77
N LEU A 126 -3.17 -7.07 -25.64
CA LEU A 126 -2.99 -5.72 -25.13
C LEU A 126 -2.17 -4.85 -26.11
N THR A 127 -1.16 -5.42 -26.78
CA THR A 127 -0.37 -4.67 -27.78
C THR A 127 -1.22 -4.28 -29.00
N GLU A 128 -2.20 -5.05 -29.38
CA GLU A 128 -3.08 -4.81 -30.54
C GLU A 128 -4.28 -3.91 -30.17
N THR A 129 -4.71 -3.93 -28.91
CA THR A 129 -5.92 -3.20 -28.47
C THR A 129 -5.71 -1.68 -28.56
N PRO A 130 -6.59 -0.93 -29.24
CA PRO A 130 -6.55 0.51 -29.27
C PRO A 130 -6.70 1.12 -27.87
N CYS A 131 -5.87 2.10 -27.52
CA CYS A 131 -5.95 2.80 -26.24
C CYS A 131 -6.09 4.30 -26.45
N LYS A 132 -7.09 4.92 -25.80
CA LYS A 132 -7.33 6.37 -25.86
C LYS A 132 -6.15 7.19 -25.30
N LYS A 133 -5.31 6.57 -24.46
CA LYS A 133 -4.11 7.17 -23.87
C LYS A 133 -2.89 6.30 -24.22
N PRO A 134 -2.24 6.52 -25.37
CA PRO A 134 -1.11 5.69 -25.80
C PRO A 134 0.01 5.57 -24.76
N ILE A 135 0.33 6.67 -24.06
CA ILE A 135 1.35 6.68 -23.01
C ILE A 135 1.04 5.71 -21.86
N LEU A 136 -0.24 5.51 -21.53
CA LEU A 136 -0.65 4.56 -20.49
C LEU A 136 -0.38 3.12 -20.95
N LYS A 137 -0.74 2.79 -22.20
CA LYS A 137 -0.47 1.47 -22.80
C LYS A 137 1.03 1.18 -22.83
N THR A 138 1.82 2.14 -23.35
CA THR A 138 3.27 2.02 -23.40
C THR A 138 3.88 1.80 -21.99
N ALA A 139 3.46 2.58 -21.00
CA ALA A 139 3.93 2.44 -19.62
C ALA A 139 3.54 1.09 -19.00
N SER A 140 2.33 0.59 -19.28
CA SER A 140 1.87 -0.72 -18.80
C SER A 140 2.69 -1.87 -19.40
N LEU A 141 2.91 -1.86 -20.71
CA LEU A 141 3.72 -2.87 -21.38
C LEU A 141 5.18 -2.80 -20.92
N PHE A 142 5.74 -1.60 -20.78
CA PHE A 142 7.09 -1.41 -20.26
C PHE A 142 7.24 -1.93 -18.83
N SER A 143 6.22 -1.69 -17.96
CA SER A 143 6.18 -2.26 -16.62
C SER A 143 6.15 -3.80 -16.64
N CYS A 144 5.40 -4.42 -17.55
CA CYS A 144 5.37 -5.89 -17.71
C CYS A 144 6.75 -6.44 -18.13
N MET A 145 7.46 -5.73 -19.02
CA MET A 145 8.78 -6.16 -19.54
C MET A 145 9.92 -5.94 -18.52
N THR A 146 9.81 -4.94 -17.66
CA THR A 146 10.88 -4.55 -16.72
C THR A 146 10.58 -4.92 -15.27
N SER A 147 9.36 -5.34 -14.95
CA SER A 147 8.89 -5.56 -13.56
C SER A 147 8.97 -4.31 -12.66
N LEU A 148 9.15 -3.13 -13.23
CA LEU A 148 9.12 -1.86 -12.49
C LEU A 148 7.73 -1.61 -11.93
N ARG A 149 7.68 -1.15 -10.67
CA ARG A 149 6.41 -0.74 -10.06
C ARG A 149 5.90 0.55 -10.70
N ILE A 150 4.59 0.75 -10.64
CA ILE A 150 3.98 1.98 -11.16
C ILE A 150 4.59 3.27 -10.56
N SER A 151 4.97 3.25 -9.28
CA SER A 151 5.66 4.38 -8.65
C SER A 151 7.01 4.69 -9.31
N ASP A 152 7.73 3.65 -9.68
CA ASP A 152 9.05 3.76 -10.29
C ASP A 152 8.91 4.18 -11.78
N ILE A 153 7.93 3.64 -12.50
CA ILE A 153 7.54 4.08 -13.86
C ILE A 153 7.21 5.58 -13.90
N LEU A 154 6.45 6.08 -12.91
CA LEU A 154 6.03 7.49 -12.86
C LEU A 154 7.18 8.47 -12.60
N SER A 155 8.25 8.00 -11.98
CA SER A 155 9.45 8.80 -11.68
C SER A 155 10.63 8.52 -12.60
N LEU A 156 10.52 7.53 -13.51
CA LEU A 156 11.60 7.12 -14.40
C LEU A 156 12.00 8.26 -15.33
N CYS A 157 13.28 8.61 -15.30
CA CYS A 157 13.89 9.58 -16.20
C CYS A 157 14.74 8.88 -17.29
N TRP A 158 14.95 9.56 -18.40
CA TRP A 158 15.83 9.06 -19.46
C TRP A 158 17.25 8.87 -18.96
N GLU A 159 17.68 9.70 -18.02
CA GLU A 159 19.00 9.67 -17.38
C GLU A 159 19.20 8.42 -16.50
N ASP A 160 18.12 7.76 -16.08
CA ASP A 160 18.19 6.51 -15.33
C ASP A 160 18.48 5.29 -16.22
N ILE A 161 18.44 5.46 -17.56
CA ILE A 161 18.72 4.40 -18.52
C ILE A 161 20.20 4.52 -18.94
N VAL A 162 21.02 3.66 -18.39
CA VAL A 162 22.48 3.70 -18.54
C VAL A 162 23.01 2.42 -19.19
N ASP A 163 24.31 2.44 -19.56
CA ASP A 163 24.97 1.25 -20.08
C ASP A 163 25.10 0.18 -19.00
N TYR A 164 24.76 -1.06 -19.35
CA TYR A 164 24.88 -2.19 -18.46
C TYR A 164 26.24 -2.87 -18.62
N SER A 165 26.91 -3.19 -17.52
CA SER A 165 28.26 -3.76 -17.54
C SER A 165 28.37 -5.10 -18.28
N ALA A 166 27.28 -5.86 -18.35
CA ALA A 166 27.20 -7.12 -19.09
C ALA A 166 26.75 -6.93 -20.56
N GLY A 167 26.62 -5.70 -21.03
CA GLY A 167 26.18 -5.31 -22.38
C GLY A 167 24.71 -4.89 -22.43
N GLY A 168 24.39 -3.99 -23.37
CA GLY A 168 23.07 -3.42 -23.52
C GLY A 168 22.81 -2.27 -22.54
N LYS A 169 21.52 -2.04 -22.20
CA LYS A 169 21.09 -0.96 -21.30
C LYS A 169 20.42 -1.53 -20.05
N CYS A 170 20.44 -0.76 -18.97
CA CYS A 170 19.70 -1.04 -17.75
C CYS A 170 19.03 0.22 -17.20
N VAL A 171 17.98 0.02 -16.41
CA VAL A 171 17.43 1.05 -15.52
C VAL A 171 18.20 0.99 -14.21
N HIS A 172 18.77 2.11 -13.80
CA HIS A 172 19.48 2.29 -12.55
C HIS A 172 18.72 3.31 -11.71
N ILE A 173 17.97 2.85 -10.71
CA ILE A 173 17.08 3.69 -9.90
C ILE A 173 17.19 3.37 -8.41
N ILE A 174 16.81 4.37 -7.61
CA ILE A 174 16.50 4.15 -6.19
C ILE A 174 14.99 3.92 -6.07
N THR A 175 14.59 2.69 -5.77
CA THR A 175 13.17 2.32 -5.71
C THR A 175 12.40 3.11 -4.65
N GLN A 176 11.23 3.61 -5.00
CA GLN A 176 10.41 4.44 -4.12
C GLN A 176 9.97 3.70 -2.84
N LYS A 177 9.74 2.40 -2.93
CA LYS A 177 9.22 1.60 -1.83
C LYS A 177 10.25 1.30 -0.74
N ASN A 178 11.43 0.84 -1.12
CA ASN A 178 12.44 0.31 -0.18
C ASN A 178 13.64 1.25 0.00
N LYS A 179 13.72 2.30 -0.83
CA LYS A 179 14.90 3.18 -0.92
C LYS A 179 16.19 2.40 -1.22
N ALA A 180 16.03 1.24 -1.87
CA ALA A 180 17.14 0.40 -2.31
C ALA A 180 17.53 0.76 -3.74
N GLU A 181 18.80 0.64 -4.05
CA GLU A 181 19.34 0.77 -5.39
C GLU A 181 19.02 -0.52 -6.17
N ASP A 182 18.36 -0.38 -7.32
CA ASP A 182 18.03 -1.49 -8.20
C ASP A 182 18.61 -1.23 -9.60
N ILE A 183 19.26 -2.24 -10.17
CA ILE A 183 19.79 -2.25 -11.54
C ILE A 183 19.01 -3.31 -12.32
N ILE A 184 18.19 -2.89 -13.25
CA ILE A 184 17.26 -3.75 -13.98
C ILE A 184 17.66 -3.74 -15.46
N PRO A 185 18.18 -4.85 -16.03
CA PRO A 185 18.46 -4.94 -17.46
C PRO A 185 17.22 -4.69 -18.30
N ILE A 186 17.35 -4.00 -19.42
CA ILE A 186 16.24 -3.69 -20.34
C ILE A 186 16.52 -4.39 -21.68
N SER A 187 15.50 -5.06 -22.22
CA SER A 187 15.59 -5.64 -23.55
C SER A 187 15.50 -4.57 -24.66
N GLU A 188 16.01 -4.90 -25.86
CA GLU A 188 15.93 -4.03 -27.02
C GLU A 188 14.46 -3.73 -27.40
N GLU A 189 13.56 -4.70 -27.23
CA GLU A 189 12.13 -4.51 -27.46
C GLU A 189 11.53 -3.48 -26.50
N ALA A 190 11.94 -3.51 -25.22
CA ALA A 190 11.47 -2.54 -24.23
C ALA A 190 12.05 -1.13 -24.53
N LEU A 191 13.29 -1.03 -24.97
CA LEU A 191 13.89 0.22 -25.43
C LEU A 191 13.17 0.76 -26.67
N GLY A 192 12.87 -0.11 -27.63
CA GLY A 192 12.09 0.23 -28.84
C GLY A 192 10.69 0.71 -28.51
N LEU A 193 10.00 0.05 -27.55
CA LEU A 193 8.66 0.42 -27.09
C LEU A 193 8.55 1.86 -26.58
N ILE A 194 9.56 2.32 -25.83
CA ILE A 194 9.62 3.71 -25.31
C ILE A 194 10.27 4.69 -26.29
N GLY A 195 10.78 4.19 -27.43
CA GLY A 195 11.53 4.98 -28.39
C GLY A 195 12.78 5.61 -27.78
N TYR A 196 13.61 4.76 -27.15
CA TYR A 196 14.83 5.21 -26.48
C TYR A 196 15.73 6.04 -27.41
N ASN A 197 16.24 7.14 -26.86
CA ASN A 197 17.27 7.96 -27.50
C ASN A 197 18.10 8.61 -26.38
N SER A 198 19.43 8.49 -26.47
CA SER A 198 20.37 9.01 -25.48
C SER A 198 20.36 10.53 -25.31
N GLU A 199 19.79 11.26 -26.26
CA GLU A 199 19.68 12.72 -26.22
C GLU A 199 18.46 13.20 -25.41
N LYS A 200 17.48 12.31 -25.15
CA LYS A 200 16.27 12.64 -24.38
C LYS A 200 16.61 12.87 -22.92
N LYS A 201 15.89 13.81 -22.28
CA LYS A 201 16.05 14.17 -20.88
C LYS A 201 14.72 14.28 -20.15
N GLY A 202 14.75 14.07 -18.82
CA GLY A 202 13.61 14.18 -17.95
C GLY A 202 12.71 12.93 -18.01
N LEU A 203 11.46 13.05 -17.58
CA LEU A 203 10.56 11.91 -17.43
C LEU A 203 10.30 11.16 -18.74
N VAL A 204 10.46 9.84 -18.71
CA VAL A 204 10.14 8.93 -19.84
C VAL A 204 8.65 8.97 -20.14
N PHE A 205 7.80 8.89 -19.11
CA PHE A 205 6.35 8.88 -19.23
C PHE A 205 5.73 10.23 -18.80
N LYS A 206 6.16 11.30 -19.43
CA LYS A 206 5.72 12.67 -19.12
C LYS A 206 4.20 12.80 -19.29
N GLY A 207 3.52 13.28 -18.24
CA GLY A 207 2.06 13.48 -18.24
C GLY A 207 1.26 12.28 -17.72
N LEU A 208 1.89 11.14 -17.45
CA LEU A 208 1.24 10.02 -16.80
C LEU A 208 1.06 10.32 -15.30
N ARG A 209 -0.12 10.02 -14.74
CA ARG A 209 -0.45 10.22 -13.33
C ARG A 209 -1.02 8.93 -12.72
N MET A 210 -0.83 8.74 -11.41
CA MET A 210 -1.36 7.59 -10.67
C MET A 210 -2.88 7.42 -10.86
N ASP A 211 -3.64 8.50 -10.78
CA ASP A 211 -5.11 8.47 -10.94
C ASP A 211 -5.53 7.99 -12.35
N SER A 212 -4.75 8.30 -13.37
CA SER A 212 -5.00 7.84 -14.74
C SER A 212 -4.76 6.33 -14.87
N PHE A 213 -3.78 5.81 -14.16
CA PHE A 213 -3.46 4.38 -14.13
C PHE A 213 -4.57 3.58 -13.45
N CYS A 214 -4.99 4.00 -12.26
CA CYS A 214 -6.01 3.27 -11.49
C CYS A 214 -7.40 3.30 -12.12
N ARG A 215 -7.83 4.44 -12.68
CA ARG A 215 -9.17 4.60 -13.29
C ARG A 215 -9.31 3.85 -14.61
N ASN A 216 -8.32 3.93 -15.48
CA ASN A 216 -8.41 3.30 -16.79
C ASN A 216 -8.19 1.77 -16.73
N TYR A 217 -7.46 1.26 -15.74
CA TYR A 217 -7.30 -0.18 -15.52
C TYR A 217 -8.63 -0.83 -15.13
N GLN A 218 -9.49 -0.13 -14.37
CA GLN A 218 -10.82 -0.61 -14.01
C GLN A 218 -11.83 -0.53 -15.16
N GLU A 219 -11.73 0.45 -16.06
CA GLU A 219 -12.61 0.61 -17.23
C GLU A 219 -12.28 -0.38 -18.34
N HIS A 220 -11.03 -0.85 -18.45
CA HIS A 220 -10.61 -1.81 -19.49
C HIS A 220 -10.72 -3.27 -19.05
N ASN A 221 -10.62 -3.60 -17.77
CA ASN A 221 -10.86 -4.97 -17.28
C ASN A 221 -12.32 -5.42 -17.42
N ILE A 222 -13.28 -4.48 -17.52
CA ILE A 222 -14.70 -4.82 -17.75
C ILE A 222 -14.94 -5.26 -19.20
N SER A 223 -14.10 -4.89 -20.15
CA SER A 223 -14.26 -5.25 -21.58
C SER A 223 -13.43 -6.46 -22.05
N LEU A 224 -12.52 -6.98 -21.20
CA LEU A 224 -11.72 -8.17 -21.52
C LEU A 224 -12.30 -9.49 -20.97
N VAL A 225 -13.36 -9.40 -20.14
CA VAL A 225 -14.03 -10.55 -19.48
C VAL A 225 -15.46 -10.75 -20.02
N SER A 226 -15.86 -10.05 -21.08
CA SER A 226 -17.16 -10.26 -21.77
C SER A 226 -16.98 -10.89 -23.13
#